data_e80ecf2fb2791c2bb4ca2b22cae50002
#
_entry.id   e80ecf2fb2791c2bb4ca2b22cae50002
#
_cell.length_a   1.000
_cell.length_b   1.000
_cell.length_c   1.000
_cell.angle_alpha   90.00
_cell.angle_beta   90.00
_cell.angle_gamma   90.00
#
_symmetry.space_group_name_H-M   'P 1'
#
loop_
_entity.id
_entity.type
_entity.pdbx_description
1 polymer ?
#
loop_
_entity_poly.entity_id
_entity_poly.type
_entity_poly.pdbx_seq_one_letter_code
_entity_poly.pdbx_strand_id
1 'polypeptide(L)'
;QTRGVHIITLEDPIEYIFPPARAFLSQREAGRDFSAYPDAIRAALREDPDILLIGEIRDRATMEAALMAATTGVLVLGTLHTRGAAETALRVESMFPPDVRDAVRGQFADVLTGIFAQCLLPRVGGGRVAAFEALCVTTAVRNILRQGNYSQLDSVMMSGAGQGMQTAEMAEAALRAKGMIV
;
A
#
# COMPACT_ATOMS: atom_id res chain seq x y z
N GLN A 1 5.11 1.91 18.15
CA GLN A 1 5.80 2.35 19.40
C GLN A 1 6.04 1.20 20.39
N THR A 2 5.51 0.01 20.13
CA THR A 2 5.57 -1.13 21.08
C THR A 2 6.61 -2.19 20.73
N ARG A 3 7.13 -2.20 19.49
CA ARG A 3 8.14 -3.16 19.01
C ARG A 3 9.50 -2.52 18.86
N GLY A 4 10.58 -3.26 19.16
CA GLY A 4 11.96 -2.89 18.84
C GLY A 4 12.28 -3.37 17.43
N VAL A 5 11.93 -2.58 16.44
CA VAL A 5 12.14 -2.86 15.00
C VAL A 5 12.91 -1.72 14.36
N HIS A 6 13.62 -2.02 13.27
CA HIS A 6 14.29 -1.03 12.44
C HIS A 6 13.37 -0.63 11.28
N ILE A 7 13.01 0.64 11.22
CA ILE A 7 12.14 1.22 10.20
C ILE A 7 12.93 2.23 9.40
N ILE A 8 12.95 2.09 8.08
CA ILE A 8 13.51 3.09 7.18
C ILE A 8 12.37 3.68 6.35
N THR A 9 12.33 5.00 6.26
CA THR A 9 11.38 5.70 5.39
C THR A 9 12.15 6.45 4.29
N LEU A 10 11.61 6.41 3.09
CA LEU A 10 12.07 7.15 1.92
C LEU A 10 10.94 8.06 1.48
N GLU A 11 11.07 9.37 1.68
CA GLU A 11 9.99 10.34 1.56
C GLU A 11 10.35 11.49 0.60
N ASP A 12 9.34 12.15 0.01
CA ASP A 12 9.52 13.27 -0.91
C ASP A 12 8.38 14.31 -0.78
N PRO A 13 8.54 15.29 0.12
CA PRO A 13 9.50 15.41 1.24
C PRO A 13 9.05 14.67 2.52
N ILE A 14 9.83 14.76 3.61
CA ILE A 14 9.40 14.33 4.94
C ILE A 14 8.33 15.31 5.44
N GLU A 15 7.07 14.85 5.55
CA GLU A 15 5.95 15.66 6.02
C GLU A 15 5.82 15.67 7.55
N TYR A 16 6.20 14.58 8.20
CA TYR A 16 6.07 14.43 9.64
C TYR A 16 7.31 13.79 10.24
N ILE A 17 7.91 14.44 11.23
CA ILE A 17 9.04 13.90 11.98
C ILE A 17 8.51 13.07 13.14
N PHE A 18 8.80 11.78 13.12
CA PHE A 18 8.41 10.88 14.20
C PHE A 18 9.32 11.05 15.42
N PRO A 19 8.75 11.22 16.61
CA PRO A 19 9.56 11.29 17.83
C PRO A 19 10.23 9.95 18.13
N PRO A 20 11.38 9.93 18.80
CA PRO A 20 12.05 8.72 19.24
C PRO A 20 11.10 7.79 20.01
N ALA A 21 11.16 6.50 19.71
CA ALA A 21 10.33 5.46 20.29
C ALA A 21 11.17 4.18 20.54
N ARG A 22 10.52 3.03 20.80
CA ARG A 22 11.25 1.75 20.93
C ARG A 22 11.80 1.25 19.59
N ALA A 23 11.17 1.65 18.49
CA ALA A 23 11.69 1.37 17.14
C ALA A 23 12.85 2.33 16.81
N PHE A 24 13.87 1.80 16.16
CA PHE A 24 14.87 2.64 15.50
C PHE A 24 14.30 3.11 14.17
N LEU A 25 14.14 4.42 14.00
CA LEU A 25 13.56 5.01 12.80
C LEU A 25 14.58 5.89 12.08
N SER A 26 14.81 5.60 10.81
CA SER A 26 15.66 6.37 9.90
C SER A 26 14.79 6.97 8.78
N GLN A 27 14.53 8.28 8.85
CA GLN A 27 13.78 9.01 7.80
C GLN A 27 14.77 9.64 6.83
N ARG A 28 14.54 9.44 5.51
CA ARG A 28 15.38 9.94 4.42
C ARG A 28 14.52 10.70 3.42
N GLU A 29 15.03 11.85 3.00
CA GLU A 29 14.35 12.77 2.10
C GLU A 29 14.99 12.75 0.71
N ALA A 30 14.16 12.66 -0.33
CA ALA A 30 14.60 12.77 -1.71
C ALA A 30 15.22 14.15 -1.98
N GLY A 31 16.27 14.17 -2.78
CA GLY A 31 17.00 15.40 -3.09
C GLY A 31 18.01 15.84 -2.01
N ARG A 32 17.89 15.33 -0.78
CA ARG A 32 18.84 15.57 0.31
C ARG A 32 19.66 14.34 0.68
N ASP A 33 18.97 13.24 0.97
CA ASP A 33 19.59 12.02 1.49
C ASP A 33 19.73 10.95 0.40
N PHE A 34 18.94 11.04 -0.66
CA PHE A 34 19.02 10.17 -1.85
C PHE A 34 18.52 10.89 -3.11
N SER A 35 18.96 10.43 -4.28
CA SER A 35 18.59 11.01 -5.59
C SER A 35 17.54 10.17 -6.34
N ALA A 36 17.49 8.85 -6.10
CA ALA A 36 16.58 7.94 -6.79
C ALA A 36 16.07 6.85 -5.84
N TYR A 37 14.76 6.61 -5.85
CA TYR A 37 14.11 5.59 -5.01
C TYR A 37 14.69 4.18 -5.19
N PRO A 38 14.93 3.66 -6.42
CA PRO A 38 15.46 2.32 -6.58
C PRO A 38 16.82 2.10 -5.90
N ASP A 39 17.70 3.09 -5.95
CA ASP A 39 19.02 3.01 -5.32
C ASP A 39 18.93 3.15 -3.80
N ALA A 40 18.04 4.04 -3.32
CA ALA A 40 17.77 4.20 -1.90
C ALA A 40 17.18 2.91 -1.27
N ILE A 41 16.26 2.24 -1.99
CA ILE A 41 15.69 0.95 -1.57
C ILE A 41 16.79 -0.11 -1.46
N ARG A 42 17.67 -0.24 -2.48
CA ARG A 42 18.80 -1.20 -2.46
C ARG A 42 19.80 -0.89 -1.33
N ALA A 43 20.05 0.38 -1.06
CA ALA A 43 20.90 0.79 0.05
C ALA A 43 20.26 0.46 1.40
N ALA A 44 18.97 0.77 1.56
CA ALA A 44 18.22 0.48 2.77
C ALA A 44 18.22 -1.02 3.12
N LEU A 45 18.08 -1.91 2.13
CA LEU A 45 18.10 -3.37 2.36
C LEU A 45 19.42 -3.89 2.95
N ARG A 46 20.53 -3.15 2.81
CA ARG A 46 21.83 -3.52 3.41
C ARG A 46 21.95 -3.11 4.88
N GLU A 47 20.97 -2.42 5.40
CA GLU A 47 20.93 -1.94 6.79
C GLU A 47 20.04 -2.82 7.68
N ASP A 48 19.60 -3.98 7.16
CA ASP A 48 18.77 -4.95 7.86
C ASP A 48 17.48 -4.35 8.43
N PRO A 49 16.65 -3.70 7.60
CA PRO A 49 15.39 -3.13 8.06
C PRO A 49 14.32 -4.20 8.24
N ASP A 50 13.51 -4.07 9.28
CA ASP A 50 12.27 -4.84 9.43
C ASP A 50 11.14 -4.27 8.57
N ILE A 51 11.10 -2.95 8.44
CA ILE A 51 10.05 -2.21 7.72
C ILE A 51 10.69 -1.14 6.83
N LEU A 52 10.27 -1.10 5.58
CA LEU A 52 10.63 -0.07 4.62
C LEU A 52 9.37 0.66 4.15
N LEU A 53 9.29 1.98 4.39
CA LEU A 53 8.24 2.82 3.83
C LEU A 53 8.78 3.56 2.60
N ILE A 54 8.07 3.43 1.49
CA ILE A 54 8.31 4.15 0.25
C ILE A 54 7.20 5.18 0.10
N GLY A 55 7.54 6.46 0.25
CA GLY A 55 6.60 7.57 0.30
C GLY A 55 5.64 7.58 -0.87
N GLU A 56 6.15 7.31 -2.09
CA GLU A 56 5.31 7.04 -3.25
C GLU A 56 6.03 6.20 -4.32
N ILE A 57 5.26 5.40 -5.05
CA ILE A 57 5.72 4.58 -6.16
C ILE A 57 5.11 5.14 -7.45
N ARG A 58 5.91 5.90 -8.20
CA ARG A 58 5.47 6.56 -9.44
C ARG A 58 5.83 5.80 -10.71
N ASP A 59 6.88 5.00 -10.68
CA ASP A 59 7.48 4.39 -11.85
C ASP A 59 7.80 2.91 -11.67
N ARG A 60 8.09 2.26 -12.81
CA ARG A 60 8.42 0.84 -12.89
C ARG A 60 9.63 0.48 -12.06
N ALA A 61 10.72 1.25 -12.13
CA ALA A 61 11.98 0.89 -11.48
C ALA A 61 11.83 0.89 -9.95
N THR A 62 11.06 1.84 -9.41
CA THR A 62 10.71 1.90 -7.98
C THR A 62 9.82 0.72 -7.58
N MET A 63 8.82 0.36 -8.41
CA MET A 63 7.96 -0.79 -8.16
C MET A 63 8.75 -2.11 -8.19
N GLU A 64 9.66 -2.30 -9.16
CA GLU A 64 10.54 -3.48 -9.22
C GLU A 64 11.39 -3.61 -7.96
N ALA A 65 11.98 -2.50 -7.50
CA ALA A 65 12.80 -2.48 -6.29
C ALA A 65 11.95 -2.77 -5.03
N ALA A 66 10.73 -2.25 -4.96
CA ALA A 66 9.80 -2.51 -3.85
C ALA A 66 9.37 -3.98 -3.79
N LEU A 67 9.00 -4.57 -4.92
CA LEU A 67 8.66 -5.99 -5.02
C LEU A 67 9.84 -6.88 -4.63
N MET A 68 11.05 -6.55 -5.10
CA MET A 68 12.27 -7.26 -4.72
C MET A 68 12.51 -7.16 -3.20
N ALA A 69 12.39 -5.98 -2.61
CA ALA A 69 12.54 -5.79 -1.17
C ALA A 69 11.55 -6.66 -0.38
N ALA A 70 10.28 -6.71 -0.81
CA ALA A 70 9.27 -7.53 -0.15
C ALA A 70 9.57 -9.04 -0.22
N THR A 71 10.22 -9.52 -1.29
CA THR A 71 10.62 -10.94 -1.39
C THR A 71 11.75 -11.34 -0.44
N THR A 72 12.50 -10.39 0.10
CA THR A 72 13.55 -10.66 1.09
C THR A 72 13.02 -10.78 2.53
N GLY A 73 11.73 -10.60 2.74
CA GLY A 73 11.09 -10.69 4.05
C GLY A 73 10.89 -9.36 4.77
N VAL A 74 11.32 -8.25 4.17
CA VAL A 74 11.07 -6.90 4.69
C VAL A 74 9.59 -6.54 4.48
N LEU A 75 8.93 -5.99 5.51
CA LEU A 75 7.60 -5.41 5.33
C LEU A 75 7.70 -4.09 4.58
N VAL A 76 7.26 -4.08 3.32
CA VAL A 76 7.25 -2.88 2.49
C VAL A 76 5.89 -2.20 2.55
N LEU A 77 5.88 -0.92 2.90
CA LEU A 77 4.72 -0.03 2.82
C LEU A 77 4.96 0.94 1.67
N GLY A 78 4.14 0.88 0.64
CA GLY A 78 4.23 1.78 -0.51
C GLY A 78 2.92 2.51 -0.74
N THR A 79 2.97 3.77 -1.18
CA THR A 79 1.78 4.50 -1.57
C THR A 79 1.68 4.67 -3.08
N LEU A 80 0.46 4.61 -3.57
CA LEU A 80 0.11 4.86 -4.97
C LEU A 80 -1.09 5.82 -5.01
N HIS A 81 -1.19 6.61 -6.09
CA HIS A 81 -2.33 7.50 -6.32
C HIS A 81 -3.46 6.75 -7.00
N THR A 82 -4.13 5.86 -6.27
CA THR A 82 -5.23 5.01 -6.73
C THR A 82 -6.41 5.09 -5.76
N ARG A 83 -7.62 4.82 -6.24
CA ARG A 83 -8.86 5.02 -5.47
C ARG A 83 -9.34 3.77 -4.75
N GLY A 84 -8.84 2.59 -5.13
CA GLY A 84 -9.28 1.32 -4.56
C GLY A 84 -8.36 0.16 -4.90
N ALA A 85 -8.66 -1.01 -4.38
CA ALA A 85 -7.83 -2.21 -4.50
C ALA A 85 -7.69 -2.71 -5.95
N ALA A 86 -8.78 -2.73 -6.71
CA ALA A 86 -8.78 -3.15 -8.11
C ALA A 86 -7.92 -2.20 -8.97
N GLU A 87 -8.09 -0.89 -8.79
CA GLU A 87 -7.31 0.12 -9.50
C GLU A 87 -5.82 0.04 -9.12
N THR A 88 -5.52 -0.21 -7.85
CA THR A 88 -4.15 -0.41 -7.37
C THR A 88 -3.49 -1.60 -8.07
N ALA A 89 -4.15 -2.75 -8.10
CA ALA A 89 -3.61 -3.95 -8.76
C ALA A 89 -3.39 -3.72 -10.27
N LEU A 90 -4.36 -3.11 -10.95
CA LEU A 90 -4.24 -2.73 -12.36
C LEU A 90 -3.11 -1.72 -12.59
N ARG A 91 -2.95 -0.74 -11.70
CA ARG A 91 -1.88 0.26 -11.78
C ARG A 91 -0.51 -0.38 -11.66
N VAL A 92 -0.32 -1.30 -10.70
CA VAL A 92 0.93 -2.05 -10.55
C VAL A 92 1.26 -2.80 -11.84
N GLU A 93 0.31 -3.57 -12.39
CA GLU A 93 0.50 -4.30 -13.64
C GLU A 93 0.83 -3.37 -14.82
N SER A 94 0.12 -2.25 -14.93
CA SER A 94 0.27 -1.31 -16.05
C SER A 94 1.62 -0.59 -16.11
N MET A 95 2.38 -0.57 -15.02
CA MET A 95 3.75 -0.04 -15.00
C MET A 95 4.72 -0.91 -15.80
N PHE A 96 4.34 -2.13 -16.13
CA PHE A 96 5.20 -3.12 -16.78
C PHE A 96 4.78 -3.39 -18.23
N PRO A 97 5.73 -3.67 -19.13
CA PRO A 97 5.42 -4.06 -20.50
C PRO A 97 4.70 -5.42 -20.55
N PRO A 98 3.89 -5.67 -21.59
CA PRO A 98 2.99 -6.83 -21.64
C PRO A 98 3.66 -8.19 -21.46
N ASP A 99 4.88 -8.33 -21.94
CA ASP A 99 5.66 -9.58 -21.93
C ASP A 99 6.08 -10.08 -20.55
N VAL A 100 6.12 -9.19 -19.55
CA VAL A 100 6.50 -9.54 -18.16
C VAL A 100 5.33 -9.44 -17.15
N ARG A 101 4.15 -9.00 -17.58
CA ARG A 101 3.01 -8.76 -16.66
C ARG A 101 2.58 -9.99 -15.89
N ASP A 102 2.59 -11.17 -16.51
CA ASP A 102 2.21 -12.42 -15.84
C ASP A 102 3.16 -12.75 -14.68
N ALA A 103 4.46 -12.57 -14.91
CA ALA A 103 5.46 -12.77 -13.86
C ALA A 103 5.30 -11.74 -12.72
N VAL A 104 5.03 -10.47 -13.07
CA VAL A 104 4.79 -9.41 -12.08
C VAL A 104 3.52 -9.68 -11.28
N ARG A 105 2.41 -10.10 -11.91
CA ARG A 105 1.18 -10.50 -11.20
C ARG A 105 1.45 -11.62 -10.20
N GLY A 106 2.24 -12.62 -10.62
CA GLY A 106 2.65 -13.71 -9.74
C GLY A 106 3.43 -13.20 -8.52
N GLN A 107 4.49 -12.43 -8.76
CA GLN A 107 5.32 -11.86 -7.70
C GLN A 107 4.52 -10.94 -6.76
N PHE A 108 3.70 -10.04 -7.31
CA PHE A 108 2.85 -9.14 -6.54
C PHE A 108 1.86 -9.92 -5.66
N ALA A 109 1.18 -10.93 -6.23
CA ALA A 109 0.26 -11.79 -5.47
C ALA A 109 0.95 -12.56 -4.34
N ASP A 110 2.23 -12.91 -4.49
CA ASP A 110 2.98 -13.66 -3.48
C ASP A 110 3.39 -12.79 -2.30
N VAL A 111 3.79 -11.54 -2.54
CA VAL A 111 4.31 -10.66 -1.50
C VAL A 111 3.25 -9.74 -0.89
N LEU A 112 2.14 -9.47 -1.60
CA LEU A 112 1.10 -8.56 -1.11
C LEU A 112 0.41 -9.13 0.14
N THR A 113 0.26 -8.29 1.16
CA THR A 113 -0.48 -8.61 2.39
C THR A 113 -1.81 -7.89 2.49
N GLY A 114 -1.93 -6.69 1.93
CA GLY A 114 -3.17 -5.93 1.89
C GLY A 114 -3.06 -4.66 1.07
N ILE A 115 -4.21 -4.10 0.71
CA ILE A 115 -4.35 -2.78 0.10
C ILE A 115 -5.35 -1.98 0.93
N PHE A 116 -4.97 -0.75 1.27
CA PHE A 116 -5.82 0.19 1.99
C PHE A 116 -5.96 1.45 1.15
N ALA A 117 -7.18 1.77 0.74
CA ALA A 117 -7.45 3.02 0.05
C ALA A 117 -8.30 3.94 0.94
N GLN A 118 -8.09 5.26 0.81
CA GLN A 118 -8.76 6.27 1.59
C GLN A 118 -9.38 7.33 0.70
N CYS A 119 -10.62 7.71 0.98
CA CYS A 119 -11.20 8.93 0.45
C CYS A 119 -11.73 9.83 1.58
N LEU A 120 -11.77 11.14 1.32
CA LEU A 120 -12.30 12.14 2.24
C LEU A 120 -13.67 12.60 1.74
N LEU A 121 -14.70 12.34 2.53
CA LEU A 121 -16.09 12.70 2.23
C LEU A 121 -16.51 13.96 3.02
N PRO A 122 -17.41 14.80 2.46
CA PRO A 122 -17.99 15.92 3.19
C PRO A 122 -18.75 15.41 4.43
N ARG A 123 -18.46 15.99 5.59
CA ARG A 123 -19.11 15.63 6.84
C ARG A 123 -20.31 16.54 7.11
N VAL A 124 -21.38 15.96 7.64
CA VAL A 124 -22.52 16.72 8.18
C VAL A 124 -22.04 17.64 9.30
N GLY A 125 -22.39 18.93 9.23
CA GLY A 125 -21.93 19.94 10.15
C GLY A 125 -20.57 20.56 9.81
N GLY A 126 -19.99 20.19 8.67
CA GLY A 126 -18.73 20.77 8.14
C GLY A 126 -17.49 19.89 8.33
N GLY A 127 -16.46 20.24 7.59
CA GLY A 127 -15.21 19.46 7.54
C GLY A 127 -15.33 18.21 6.65
N ARG A 128 -14.43 17.25 6.88
CA ARG A 128 -14.36 15.99 6.13
C ARG A 128 -14.23 14.80 7.09
N VAL A 129 -14.67 13.63 6.62
CA VAL A 129 -14.49 12.34 7.30
C VAL A 129 -13.86 11.35 6.33
N ALA A 130 -12.93 10.54 6.83
CA ALA A 130 -12.29 9.52 6.01
C ALA A 130 -13.17 8.28 5.89
N ALA A 131 -13.34 7.79 4.66
CA ALA A 131 -13.84 6.46 4.36
C ALA A 131 -12.67 5.61 3.87
N PHE A 132 -12.60 4.36 4.31
CA PHE A 132 -11.50 3.46 3.99
C PHE A 132 -12.03 2.23 3.27
N GLU A 133 -11.36 1.86 2.19
CA GLU A 133 -11.45 0.55 1.59
C GLU A 133 -10.29 -0.31 2.11
N ALA A 134 -10.56 -1.56 2.44
CA ALA A 134 -9.56 -2.49 2.97
C ALA A 134 -9.67 -3.85 2.29
N LEU A 135 -8.60 -4.27 1.63
CA LEU A 135 -8.40 -5.61 1.08
C LEU A 135 -7.34 -6.34 1.89
N CYS A 136 -7.69 -7.48 2.48
CA CYS A 136 -6.73 -8.40 3.07
C CYS A 136 -6.45 -9.56 2.10
N VAL A 137 -5.17 -9.94 1.94
CA VAL A 137 -4.81 -10.95 0.93
C VAL A 137 -5.04 -12.36 1.47
N THR A 138 -6.11 -12.97 0.99
CA THR A 138 -6.44 -14.39 1.17
C THR A 138 -6.00 -15.23 -0.03
N THR A 139 -6.14 -16.55 0.04
CA THR A 139 -5.89 -17.45 -1.11
C THR A 139 -6.76 -17.10 -2.31
N ALA A 140 -8.03 -16.72 -2.10
CA ALA A 140 -8.93 -16.28 -3.16
C ALA A 140 -8.42 -15.01 -3.84
N VAL A 141 -8.03 -14.00 -3.05
CA VAL A 141 -7.45 -12.76 -3.57
C VAL A 141 -6.16 -13.02 -4.35
N ARG A 142 -5.25 -13.89 -3.84
CA ARG A 142 -4.03 -14.27 -4.57
C ARG A 142 -4.33 -14.84 -5.96
N ASN A 143 -5.32 -15.72 -6.05
CA ASN A 143 -5.70 -16.33 -7.33
C ASN A 143 -6.26 -15.28 -8.31
N ILE A 144 -7.09 -14.35 -7.84
CA ILE A 144 -7.62 -13.23 -8.64
C ILE A 144 -6.47 -12.35 -9.16
N LEU A 145 -5.52 -11.99 -8.29
CA LEU A 145 -4.36 -11.17 -8.66
C LEU A 145 -3.50 -11.87 -9.73
N ARG A 146 -3.20 -13.17 -9.57
CA ARG A 146 -2.43 -13.95 -10.55
C ARG A 146 -3.12 -14.04 -11.91
N GLN A 147 -4.44 -14.11 -11.92
CA GLN A 147 -5.25 -14.20 -13.16
C GLN A 147 -5.49 -12.83 -13.81
N GLY A 148 -5.21 -11.72 -13.12
CA GLY A 148 -5.52 -10.38 -13.60
C GLY A 148 -7.02 -10.03 -13.61
N ASN A 149 -7.86 -10.81 -12.91
CA ASN A 149 -9.32 -10.64 -12.87
C ASN A 149 -9.77 -9.65 -11.80
N TYR A 150 -9.20 -8.45 -11.79
CA TYR A 150 -9.34 -7.48 -10.71
C TYR A 150 -10.78 -7.03 -10.43
N SER A 151 -11.68 -7.12 -11.42
CA SER A 151 -13.10 -6.84 -11.24
C SER A 151 -13.82 -7.76 -10.23
N GLN A 152 -13.20 -8.89 -9.87
CA GLN A 152 -13.75 -9.82 -8.87
C GLN A 152 -13.37 -9.44 -7.44
N LEU A 153 -12.45 -8.48 -7.23
CA LEU A 153 -11.96 -8.11 -5.91
C LEU A 153 -13.08 -7.56 -5.02
N ASP A 154 -13.97 -6.73 -5.56
CA ASP A 154 -15.09 -6.15 -4.79
C ASP A 154 -16.01 -7.25 -4.22
N SER A 155 -16.36 -8.26 -5.03
CA SER A 155 -17.18 -9.38 -4.57
C SER A 155 -16.51 -10.18 -3.45
N VAL A 156 -15.19 -10.37 -3.52
CA VAL A 156 -14.43 -11.06 -2.47
C VAL A 156 -14.32 -10.21 -1.23
N MET A 157 -14.13 -8.89 -1.34
CA MET A 157 -14.12 -7.98 -0.21
C MET A 157 -15.47 -7.95 0.52
N MET A 158 -16.59 -7.91 -0.22
CA MET A 158 -17.94 -7.97 0.36
C MET A 158 -18.15 -9.25 1.18
N SER A 159 -17.72 -10.40 0.68
CA SER A 159 -17.81 -11.67 1.39
C SER A 159 -16.78 -11.83 2.53
N GLY A 160 -15.68 -11.07 2.47
CA GLY A 160 -14.56 -11.11 3.40
C GLY A 160 -14.69 -10.18 4.61
N ALA A 161 -15.85 -9.61 4.89
CA ALA A 161 -16.05 -8.67 6.00
C ALA A 161 -15.62 -9.24 7.36
N GLY A 162 -15.86 -10.54 7.62
CA GLY A 162 -15.40 -11.25 8.82
C GLY A 162 -13.87 -11.38 8.95
N GLN A 163 -13.12 -11.09 7.87
CA GLN A 163 -11.66 -11.10 7.80
C GLN A 163 -11.07 -9.68 7.80
N GLY A 164 -11.89 -8.68 8.10
CA GLY A 164 -11.47 -7.26 8.13
C GLY A 164 -11.48 -6.57 6.76
N MET A 165 -12.06 -7.19 5.72
CA MET A 165 -12.21 -6.56 4.42
C MET A 165 -13.42 -5.62 4.40
N GLN A 166 -13.31 -4.54 3.64
CA GLN A 166 -14.37 -3.54 3.51
C GLN A 166 -14.25 -2.86 2.15
N THR A 167 -15.33 -2.78 1.39
CA THR A 167 -15.38 -1.95 0.18
C THR A 167 -15.61 -0.47 0.53
N ALA A 168 -15.31 0.43 -0.40
CA ALA A 168 -15.62 1.85 -0.25
C ALA A 168 -17.11 2.09 0.03
N GLU A 169 -17.99 1.38 -0.67
CA GLU A 169 -19.46 1.47 -0.49
C GLU A 169 -19.90 1.05 0.91
N MET A 170 -19.32 -0.03 1.46
CA MET A 170 -19.59 -0.47 2.84
C MET A 170 -19.14 0.59 3.86
N ALA A 171 -17.98 1.22 3.64
CA ALA A 171 -17.49 2.30 4.48
C ALA A 171 -18.42 3.51 4.47
N GLU A 172 -18.85 3.92 3.27
CA GLU A 172 -19.82 5.02 3.12
C GLU A 172 -21.17 4.71 3.78
N ALA A 173 -21.71 3.52 3.54
CA ALA A 173 -22.97 3.10 4.17
C ALA A 173 -22.89 3.13 5.71
N ALA A 174 -21.75 2.71 6.27
CA ALA A 174 -21.51 2.79 7.72
C ALA A 174 -21.44 4.24 8.23
N LEU A 175 -20.83 5.15 7.45
CA LEU A 175 -20.79 6.58 7.79
C LEU A 175 -22.15 7.25 7.70
N ARG A 176 -22.98 6.89 6.68
CA ARG A 176 -24.37 7.34 6.56
C ARG A 176 -25.21 6.85 7.73
N ALA A 177 -25.12 5.59 8.10
CA ALA A 177 -25.84 5.02 9.25
C ALA A 177 -25.50 5.72 10.57
N LYS A 178 -24.28 6.28 10.68
CA LYS A 178 -23.84 7.09 11.83
C LYS A 178 -24.22 8.56 11.73
N GLY A 179 -24.90 8.99 10.65
CA GLY A 179 -25.26 10.39 10.39
C GLY A 179 -24.05 11.31 10.15
N MET A 180 -22.91 10.75 9.78
CA MET A 180 -21.67 11.52 9.56
C MET A 180 -21.58 12.11 8.15
N ILE A 181 -22.24 11.49 7.18
CA ILE A 181 -22.38 11.95 5.78
C ILE A 181 -23.85 11.85 5.34
N VAL A 182 -24.20 12.55 4.26
CA VAL A 182 -25.54 12.54 3.64
C VAL A 182 -25.72 11.31 2.76
#